data_2a270226cfe7d8c7c6b0b3e0998e86a1
#
_entry.id   2a270226cfe7d8c7c6b0b3e0998e86a1
#
_cell.length_a   1.000
_cell.length_b   1.000
_cell.length_c   1.000
_cell.angle_alpha   90.00
_cell.angle_beta   90.00
_cell.angle_gamma   90.00
#
_symmetry.space_group_name_H-M   'P 1'
#
loop_
_entity.id
_entity.type
_entity.pdbx_description
1 polymer ?
#
loop_
_entity_poly.entity_id
_entity_poly.type
_entity_poly.pdbx_seq_one_letter_code
_entity_poly.pdbx_strand_id
1 'polypeptide(L)'
;MCDEKLITIMLEFILLGITGGLLGLFYRNCLKPRGMIFNWLYYGILKPWAEYYEDMEERGCIIEKSFGRSLLAFIAYPLGYCIYCSTTWITFFLCAIYLSSWESLPNWQIIVIGVLLATGIQHLIIVCSCRWIIYNHPDHL
;
A
#
# COMPACT_ATOMS: atom_id res chain seq x y z
N MET A 1 -31.28 -15.09 -9.56
CA MET A 1 -31.41 -13.68 -9.09
C MET A 1 -30.51 -13.35 -7.90
N CYS A 2 -30.34 -14.22 -6.91
CA CYS A 2 -29.40 -13.98 -5.80
C CYS A 2 -27.93 -14.12 -6.23
N ASP A 3 -27.63 -15.09 -7.09
CA ASP A 3 -26.27 -15.39 -7.55
C ASP A 3 -25.70 -14.30 -8.47
N GLU A 4 -26.49 -13.67 -9.33
CA GLU A 4 -26.03 -12.60 -10.21
C GLU A 4 -25.58 -11.36 -9.44
N LYS A 5 -26.30 -10.99 -8.37
CA LYS A 5 -25.92 -9.86 -7.51
C LYS A 5 -24.60 -10.15 -6.78
N LEU A 6 -24.41 -11.38 -6.30
CA LEU A 6 -23.19 -11.78 -5.62
C LEU A 6 -21.98 -11.72 -6.57
N ILE A 7 -22.14 -12.23 -7.80
CA ILE A 7 -21.09 -12.18 -8.82
C ILE A 7 -20.72 -10.73 -9.15
N THR A 8 -21.70 -9.86 -9.30
CA THR A 8 -21.47 -8.43 -9.57
C THR A 8 -20.69 -7.77 -8.44
N ILE A 9 -21.08 -7.99 -7.19
CA ILE A 9 -20.37 -7.47 -6.01
C ILE A 9 -18.90 -7.96 -5.98
N MET A 10 -18.68 -9.25 -6.21
CA MET A 10 -17.32 -9.81 -6.22
C MET A 10 -16.46 -9.20 -7.35
N LEU A 11 -17.05 -8.98 -8.53
CA LEU A 11 -16.38 -8.34 -9.65
C LEU A 11 -15.96 -6.90 -9.33
N GLU A 12 -16.80 -6.15 -8.63
CA GLU A 12 -16.51 -4.79 -8.19
C GLU A 12 -15.34 -4.75 -7.18
N PHE A 13 -15.27 -5.69 -6.24
CA PHE A 13 -14.09 -5.82 -5.35
C PHE A 13 -12.82 -6.21 -6.11
N ILE A 14 -12.90 -7.02 -7.15
CA ILE A 14 -11.77 -7.32 -8.04
C ILE A 14 -11.28 -6.04 -8.72
N LEU A 15 -12.18 -5.24 -9.27
CA LEU A 15 -11.85 -3.95 -9.90
C LEU A 15 -11.24 -2.97 -8.90
N LEU A 16 -11.74 -2.91 -7.66
CA LEU A 16 -11.15 -2.09 -6.60
C LEU A 16 -9.71 -2.54 -6.27
N GLY A 17 -9.45 -3.85 -6.22
CA GLY A 17 -8.12 -4.39 -6.02
C GLY A 17 -7.15 -4.03 -7.15
N ILE A 18 -7.59 -4.12 -8.41
CA ILE A 18 -6.81 -3.71 -9.59
C ILE A 18 -6.51 -2.21 -9.51
N THR A 19 -7.53 -1.39 -9.27
CA THR A 19 -7.39 0.07 -9.18
C THR A 19 -6.44 0.46 -8.04
N GLY A 20 -6.58 -0.16 -6.86
CA GLY A 20 -5.70 0.07 -5.71
C GLY A 20 -4.25 -0.31 -6.01
N GLY A 21 -4.00 -1.43 -6.69
CA GLY A 21 -2.68 -1.86 -7.12
C GLY A 21 -2.04 -0.87 -8.10
N LEU A 22 -2.77 -0.43 -9.12
CA LEU A 22 -2.28 0.53 -10.11
C LEU A 22 -2.02 1.91 -9.50
N LEU A 23 -2.93 2.41 -8.65
CA LEU A 23 -2.72 3.68 -7.92
C LEU A 23 -1.51 3.61 -6.99
N GLY A 24 -1.30 2.48 -6.32
CA GLY A 24 -0.14 2.27 -5.48
C GLY A 24 1.18 2.27 -6.25
N LEU A 25 1.22 1.64 -7.43
CA LEU A 25 2.38 1.69 -8.33
C LEU A 25 2.64 3.11 -8.82
N PHE A 26 1.59 3.83 -9.22
CA PHE A 26 1.69 5.23 -9.62
C PHE A 26 2.22 6.10 -8.47
N TYR A 27 1.67 5.95 -7.27
CA TYR A 27 2.11 6.68 -6.08
C TYR A 27 3.58 6.44 -5.76
N ARG A 28 4.04 5.18 -5.82
CA ARG A 28 5.46 4.84 -5.66
C ARG A 28 6.34 5.53 -6.69
N ASN A 29 5.92 5.54 -7.96
CA ASN A 29 6.66 6.20 -9.02
C ASN A 29 6.74 7.72 -8.84
N CYS A 30 5.76 8.32 -8.16
CA CYS A 30 5.82 9.74 -7.79
C CYS A 30 6.75 10.02 -6.59
N LEU A 31 7.00 9.01 -5.72
CA LEU A 31 7.80 9.16 -4.50
C LEU A 31 9.29 8.88 -4.72
N LYS A 32 9.63 7.73 -5.31
CA LYS A 32 11.02 7.22 -5.32
C LYS A 32 11.97 7.85 -6.34
N PRO A 33 11.62 8.03 -7.64
CA PRO A 33 12.58 8.49 -8.61
C PRO A 33 13.03 9.93 -8.36
N ARG A 34 14.33 10.17 -8.54
CA ARG A 34 14.89 11.54 -8.43
C ARG A 34 14.26 12.46 -9.45
N GLY A 35 13.79 13.65 -9.00
CA GLY A 35 13.12 14.64 -9.86
C GLY A 35 11.60 14.52 -9.94
N MET A 36 10.99 13.55 -9.30
CA MET A 36 9.53 13.44 -9.20
C MET A 36 8.95 14.32 -8.08
N ILE A 37 7.64 14.61 -8.17
CA ILE A 37 6.93 15.62 -7.38
C ILE A 37 7.07 15.40 -5.87
N PHE A 38 7.05 14.15 -5.39
CA PHE A 38 7.11 13.83 -3.97
C PHE A 38 8.44 13.21 -3.53
N ASN A 39 9.49 13.34 -4.34
CA ASN A 39 10.83 12.81 -4.00
C ASN A 39 11.36 13.38 -2.68
N TRP A 40 11.12 14.67 -2.43
CA TRP A 40 11.48 15.31 -1.17
C TRP A 40 10.78 14.69 0.04
N LEU A 41 9.52 14.26 -0.12
CA LEU A 41 8.77 13.59 0.94
C LEU A 41 9.42 12.24 1.28
N TYR A 42 9.78 11.47 0.26
CA TYR A 42 10.40 10.16 0.46
C TYR A 42 11.77 10.27 1.13
N TYR A 43 12.69 11.02 0.55
CA TYR A 43 14.08 11.12 1.05
C TYR A 43 14.23 12.08 2.25
N GLY A 44 13.39 13.09 2.36
CA GLY A 44 13.47 14.08 3.45
C GLY A 44 12.70 13.68 4.71
N ILE A 45 11.67 12.87 4.59
CA ILE A 45 10.78 12.55 5.72
C ILE A 45 10.65 11.04 5.91
N LEU A 46 10.15 10.30 4.92
CA LEU A 46 9.77 8.91 5.11
C LEU A 46 10.96 8.00 5.36
N LYS A 47 12.02 8.14 4.58
CA LYS A 47 13.24 7.34 4.72
C LYS A 47 13.93 7.59 6.06
N PRO A 48 14.22 8.84 6.49
CA PRO A 48 14.79 9.10 7.80
C PRO A 48 13.94 8.63 8.99
N TRP A 49 12.61 8.59 8.84
CA TRP A 49 11.74 8.08 9.88
C TRP A 49 11.77 6.56 9.97
N ALA A 50 11.75 5.88 8.82
CA ALA A 50 11.74 4.43 8.76
C ALA A 50 13.08 3.81 9.19
N GLU A 51 14.19 4.38 8.72
CA GLU A 51 15.55 3.84 8.90
C GLU A 51 16.26 4.41 10.14
N TYR A 52 15.60 5.24 10.94
CA TYR A 52 16.24 5.96 12.06
C TYR A 52 17.04 5.05 13.02
N TYR A 53 16.47 3.92 13.39
CA TYR A 53 17.12 3.01 14.33
C TYR A 53 18.25 2.21 13.66
N GLU A 54 18.09 1.82 12.40
CA GLU A 54 19.11 1.12 11.62
C GLU A 54 20.34 2.02 11.42
N ASP A 55 20.12 3.27 10.98
CA ASP A 55 21.19 4.25 10.81
C ASP A 55 21.97 4.54 12.11
N MET A 56 21.27 4.55 13.24
CA MET A 56 21.91 4.80 14.53
C MET A 56 22.67 3.58 15.04
N GLU A 57 22.15 2.38 14.84
CA GLU A 57 22.82 1.12 15.18
C GLU A 57 24.09 0.95 14.35
N GLU A 58 24.05 1.23 13.05
CA GLU A 58 25.22 1.23 12.16
C GLU A 58 26.31 2.23 12.61
N ARG A 59 25.92 3.36 13.20
CA ARG A 59 26.86 4.35 13.78
C ARG A 59 27.40 3.95 15.17
N GLY A 60 27.02 2.79 15.69
CA GLY A 60 27.45 2.30 17.01
C GLY A 60 26.85 3.08 18.19
N CYS A 61 25.75 3.81 18.00
CA CYS A 61 25.09 4.53 19.07
C CYS A 61 24.23 3.60 19.92
N ILE A 62 24.38 3.63 21.24
CA ILE A 62 23.46 2.97 22.18
C ILE A 62 22.17 3.79 22.21
N ILE A 63 21.06 3.20 21.71
CA ILE A 63 19.79 3.93 21.55
C ILE A 63 18.75 3.37 22.53
N GLU A 64 18.20 4.25 23.35
CA GLU A 64 16.93 3.98 24.01
C GLU A 64 15.79 4.15 23.00
N LYS A 65 15.00 3.08 22.78
CA LYS A 65 13.84 3.11 21.88
C LYS A 65 12.80 4.08 22.42
N SER A 66 12.73 5.27 21.85
CA SER A 66 11.70 6.26 22.16
C SER A 66 10.38 5.89 21.49
N PHE A 67 9.28 5.90 22.25
CA PHE A 67 7.93 5.63 21.71
C PHE A 67 7.59 6.55 20.53
N GLY A 68 7.91 7.84 20.62
CA GLY A 68 7.64 8.79 19.53
C GLY A 68 8.36 8.45 18.24
N ARG A 69 9.63 8.03 18.31
CA ARG A 69 10.41 7.62 17.12
C ARG A 69 9.90 6.31 16.51
N SER A 70 9.54 5.35 17.37
CA SER A 70 8.93 4.09 16.91
C SER A 70 7.59 4.33 16.21
N LEU A 71 6.80 5.29 16.70
CA LEU A 71 5.53 5.69 16.07
C LEU A 71 5.78 6.34 14.70
N LEU A 72 6.77 7.23 14.58
CA LEU A 72 7.14 7.85 13.29
C LEU A 72 7.59 6.80 12.27
N ALA A 73 8.44 5.86 12.67
CA ALA A 73 8.84 4.74 11.84
C ALA A 73 7.61 3.93 11.37
N PHE A 74 6.73 3.56 12.30
CA PHE A 74 5.49 2.84 11.97
C PHE A 74 4.61 3.58 10.96
N ILE A 75 4.45 4.91 11.11
CA ILE A 75 3.66 5.75 10.21
C ILE A 75 4.32 5.89 8.82
N ALA A 76 5.65 5.89 8.73
CA ALA A 76 6.36 6.00 7.46
C ALA A 76 6.03 4.84 6.50
N TYR A 77 5.80 3.63 7.03
CA TYR A 77 5.49 2.45 6.20
C TYR A 77 4.22 2.62 5.36
N PRO A 78 3.04 2.94 5.93
CA PRO A 78 1.82 3.15 5.15
C PRO A 78 1.86 4.42 4.30
N LEU A 79 2.66 5.44 4.68
CA LEU A 79 2.78 6.69 3.91
C LEU A 79 3.67 6.57 2.66
N GLY A 80 4.26 5.41 2.37
CA GLY A 80 4.94 5.18 1.10
C GLY A 80 6.37 4.66 1.21
N TYR A 81 6.91 4.47 2.41
CA TYR A 81 8.21 3.80 2.57
C TYR A 81 8.11 2.34 2.08
N CYS A 82 7.08 1.61 2.47
CA CYS A 82 6.79 0.27 2.01
C CYS A 82 5.64 0.27 0.99
N ILE A 83 5.90 -0.16 -0.26
CA ILE A 83 4.88 -0.20 -1.30
C ILE A 83 3.68 -1.08 -0.94
N TYR A 84 3.91 -2.24 -0.32
CA TYR A 84 2.83 -3.14 0.07
C TYR A 84 1.90 -2.50 1.11
N CYS A 85 2.47 -1.82 2.11
CA CYS A 85 1.70 -1.16 3.15
C CYS A 85 0.86 -0.01 2.58
N SER A 86 1.48 0.88 1.79
CA SER A 86 0.76 2.03 1.23
C SER A 86 -0.34 1.62 0.26
N THR A 87 -0.09 0.62 -0.60
CA THR A 87 -1.12 0.12 -1.52
C THR A 87 -2.26 -0.60 -0.80
N THR A 88 -1.97 -1.32 0.28
CA THR A 88 -3.01 -1.93 1.11
C THR A 88 -3.93 -0.87 1.70
N TRP A 89 -3.37 0.24 2.23
CA TRP A 89 -4.15 1.34 2.74
C TRP A 89 -4.98 2.02 1.64
N ILE A 90 -4.39 2.26 0.45
CA ILE A 90 -5.13 2.82 -0.69
C ILE A 90 -6.32 1.92 -1.05
N THR A 91 -6.11 0.61 -1.19
CA THR A 91 -7.18 -0.34 -1.49
C THR A 91 -8.24 -0.37 -0.40
N PHE A 92 -7.84 -0.33 0.87
CA PHE A 92 -8.76 -0.29 2.00
C PHE A 92 -9.64 0.97 1.97
N PHE A 93 -9.06 2.15 1.71
CA PHE A 93 -9.82 3.40 1.57
C PHE A 93 -10.77 3.36 0.38
N LEU A 94 -10.37 2.79 -0.77
CA LEU A 94 -11.25 2.61 -1.91
C LEU A 94 -12.44 1.70 -1.57
N CYS A 95 -12.20 0.59 -0.89
CA CYS A 95 -13.27 -0.29 -0.41
C CYS A 95 -14.20 0.44 0.58
N ALA A 96 -13.65 1.23 1.51
CA ALA A 96 -14.44 1.99 2.47
C ALA A 96 -15.33 3.05 1.79
N ILE A 97 -14.79 3.79 0.81
CA ILE A 97 -15.56 4.76 0.01
C ILE A 97 -16.66 4.04 -0.78
N TYR A 98 -16.33 2.92 -1.42
CA TYR A 98 -17.29 2.14 -2.16
C TYR A 98 -18.44 1.66 -1.26
N LEU A 99 -18.13 1.08 -0.10
CA LEU A 99 -19.13 0.61 0.86
C LEU A 99 -19.97 1.75 1.45
N SER A 100 -19.40 2.95 1.60
CA SER A 100 -20.14 4.12 2.10
C SER A 100 -21.19 4.62 1.12
N SER A 101 -21.11 4.28 -0.17
CA SER A 101 -22.10 4.62 -1.20
C SER A 101 -23.32 3.70 -1.22
N TRP A 102 -23.34 2.64 -0.41
CA TRP A 102 -24.43 1.69 -0.37
C TRP A 102 -25.53 2.13 0.59
N GLU A 103 -26.77 2.13 0.13
CA GLU A 103 -27.94 2.44 0.97
C GLU A 103 -28.20 1.35 2.03
N SER A 104 -27.89 0.09 1.71
CA SER A 104 -27.96 -1.05 2.62
C SER A 104 -26.72 -1.91 2.48
N LEU A 105 -25.97 -2.07 3.58
CA LEU A 105 -24.78 -2.91 3.57
C LEU A 105 -25.13 -4.38 3.36
N PRO A 106 -24.39 -5.10 2.52
CA PRO A 106 -24.54 -6.54 2.38
C PRO A 106 -24.13 -7.24 3.68
N ASN A 107 -24.37 -8.56 3.75
CA ASN A 107 -23.90 -9.36 4.88
C ASN A 107 -22.40 -9.12 5.11
N TRP A 108 -22.00 -8.90 6.38
CA TRP A 108 -20.62 -8.63 6.77
C TRP A 108 -19.61 -9.66 6.23
N GLN A 109 -20.04 -10.94 6.07
CA GLN A 109 -19.21 -11.99 5.47
C GLN A 109 -18.83 -11.67 4.01
N ILE A 110 -19.75 -11.13 3.23
CA ILE A 110 -19.51 -10.72 1.84
C ILE A 110 -18.53 -9.56 1.80
N ILE A 111 -18.66 -8.61 2.74
CA ILE A 111 -17.74 -7.47 2.86
C ILE A 111 -16.33 -7.96 3.17
N VAL A 112 -16.17 -8.83 4.17
CA VAL A 112 -14.86 -9.36 4.56
C VAL A 112 -14.21 -10.12 3.41
N ILE A 113 -14.93 -11.02 2.75
CA ILE A 113 -14.42 -11.77 1.61
C ILE A 113 -14.05 -10.83 0.46
N GLY A 114 -14.87 -9.83 0.17
CA GLY A 114 -14.63 -8.84 -0.86
C GLY A 114 -13.36 -8.02 -0.61
N VAL A 115 -13.17 -7.52 0.61
CA VAL A 115 -11.97 -6.77 0.99
C VAL A 115 -10.72 -7.64 0.93
N LEU A 116 -10.79 -8.90 1.40
CA LEU A 116 -9.68 -9.85 1.27
C LEU A 116 -9.35 -10.16 -0.19
N LEU A 117 -10.35 -10.30 -1.04
CA LEU A 117 -10.17 -10.51 -2.48
C LEU A 117 -9.51 -9.29 -3.13
N ALA A 118 -9.99 -8.08 -2.85
CA ALA A 118 -9.41 -6.85 -3.37
C ALA A 118 -7.94 -6.67 -2.95
N THR A 119 -7.61 -6.90 -1.68
CA THR A 119 -6.24 -6.82 -1.17
C THR A 119 -5.34 -7.91 -1.75
N GLY A 120 -5.84 -9.12 -1.94
CA GLY A 120 -5.13 -10.22 -2.58
C GLY A 120 -4.75 -9.90 -4.03
N ILE A 121 -5.68 -9.38 -4.81
CA ILE A 121 -5.45 -8.97 -6.21
C ILE A 121 -4.46 -7.82 -6.30
N GLN A 122 -4.60 -6.81 -5.43
CA GLN A 122 -3.66 -5.70 -5.34
C GLN A 122 -2.23 -6.19 -5.07
N HIS A 123 -2.03 -7.12 -4.12
CA HIS A 123 -0.72 -7.69 -3.84
C HIS A 123 -0.16 -8.47 -5.03
N LEU A 124 -1.00 -9.24 -5.73
CA LEU A 124 -0.59 -9.97 -6.93
C LEU A 124 -0.05 -9.02 -8.01
N ILE A 125 -0.74 -7.91 -8.27
CA ILE A 125 -0.32 -6.90 -9.25
C ILE A 125 1.05 -6.32 -8.87
N ILE A 126 1.26 -5.98 -7.60
CA ILE A 126 2.53 -5.43 -7.13
C ILE A 126 3.66 -6.44 -7.25
N VAL A 127 3.44 -7.69 -6.83
CA VAL A 127 4.45 -8.75 -6.94
C VAL A 127 4.83 -8.98 -8.40
N CYS A 128 3.85 -9.09 -9.31
CA CYS A 128 4.10 -9.26 -10.74
C CYS A 128 4.86 -8.07 -11.32
N SER A 129 4.47 -6.84 -10.98
CA SER A 129 5.13 -5.62 -11.44
C SER A 129 6.56 -5.49 -10.92
N CYS A 130 6.80 -5.78 -9.64
CA CYS A 130 8.14 -5.75 -9.07
C CYS A 130 9.05 -6.82 -9.70
N ARG A 131 8.56 -8.05 -9.89
CA ARG A 131 9.32 -9.10 -10.57
C ARG A 131 9.65 -8.74 -12.01
N TRP A 132 8.70 -8.16 -12.75
CA TRP A 132 8.91 -7.72 -14.12
C TRP A 132 9.99 -6.63 -14.20
N ILE A 133 9.99 -5.65 -13.28
CA ILE A 133 11.00 -4.59 -13.20
C ILE A 133 12.38 -5.18 -12.90
N ILE A 134 12.49 -6.07 -11.91
CA ILE A 134 13.76 -6.74 -11.55
C ILE A 134 14.33 -7.52 -12.73
N TYR A 135 13.46 -8.24 -13.45
CA TYR A 135 13.89 -9.06 -14.59
C TYR A 135 14.39 -8.22 -15.76
N ASN A 136 13.74 -7.10 -16.09
CA ASN A 136 14.06 -6.31 -17.28
C ASN A 136 15.04 -5.16 -17.02
N HIS A 137 15.21 -4.73 -15.77
CA HIS A 137 16.04 -3.59 -15.37
C HIS A 137 16.81 -3.89 -14.08
N PRO A 138 17.80 -4.81 -14.08
CA PRO A 138 18.54 -5.19 -12.89
C PRO A 138 19.34 -4.04 -12.26
N ASP A 139 19.69 -3.02 -13.05
CA ASP A 139 20.51 -1.89 -12.61
C ASP A 139 19.74 -0.79 -11.85
N HIS A 140 18.44 -0.95 -11.63
CA HIS A 140 17.57 0.04 -10.96
C HIS A 140 17.16 -0.36 -9.52
N LEU A 141 17.85 -1.32 -8.93
CA LEU A 141 17.75 -1.70 -7.50
C LEU A 141 18.81 -0.90 -6.70
#